data_fe955ada218c87aedff3f5aa10350dff
#
_entry.id   fe955ada218c87aedff3f5aa10350dff
#
_cell.length_a   1.000
_cell.length_b   1.000
_cell.length_c   1.000
_cell.angle_alpha   90.00
_cell.angle_beta   90.00
_cell.angle_gamma   90.00
#
_symmetry.space_group_name_H-M   'P 1'
#
loop_
_entity.id
_entity.type
_entity.pdbx_description
1 polymer ?
#
loop_
_entity_poly.entity_id
_entity_poly.type
_entity_poly.pdbx_seq_one_letter_code
_entity_poly.pdbx_strand_id
1 'polypeptide(L)'
;MALEIQTKQINVNASSEFTFTNTIQEFLIGISRFRLSYGDSDHWVKTVSLSLNQQQPDSNTISVQVLGNLSDGSGNTIDTSDSFAIVVVVAWTGTADHTLLLANGDANTVFTLPSSSTTILSSILAGFDLAYDTDHYIAQINVSTINVNRNGNTATLSTTENMTDRDGNWASTATFNAGLIASSSSSPGFEVKATSNVYNNTNQSVTFNSAWTNFVPMMTGFNVEYSNNEGHWLKSIDVYLSYDAVNTVYGVSSMCDNDGNWQSNENSFVNGIVIGY
;
A
#
# COMPACT_ATOMS: atom_id res chain seq x y z
N MET A 1 19.28 -10.54 -16.76
CA MET A 1 17.86 -10.23 -16.50
C MET A 1 17.54 -10.66 -15.11
N ALA A 2 17.01 -9.78 -14.30
CA ALA A 2 16.59 -10.15 -12.96
C ALA A 2 15.47 -9.25 -12.46
N LEU A 3 14.58 -9.83 -11.65
CA LEU A 3 13.74 -9.05 -10.76
C LEU A 3 14.62 -8.59 -9.60
N GLU A 4 14.76 -7.29 -9.42
CA GLU A 4 15.48 -6.69 -8.29
C GLU A 4 14.46 -5.93 -7.46
N ILE A 5 14.49 -6.15 -6.14
CA ILE A 5 13.56 -5.50 -5.22
C ILE A 5 14.36 -4.79 -4.12
N GLN A 6 14.01 -3.54 -3.87
CA GLN A 6 14.61 -2.75 -2.80
C GLN A 6 13.53 -2.16 -1.90
N THR A 7 13.85 -2.04 -0.63
CA THR A 7 12.93 -1.53 0.39
C THR A 7 13.64 -0.48 1.23
N LYS A 8 12.99 0.67 1.45
CA LYS A 8 13.49 1.75 2.33
C LYS A 8 12.36 2.37 3.14
N GLN A 9 12.67 2.72 4.38
CA GLN A 9 11.83 3.63 5.14
C GLN A 9 12.15 5.07 4.72
N ILE A 10 11.11 5.82 4.40
CA ILE A 10 11.19 7.23 4.00
C ILE A 10 10.20 8.01 4.86
N ASN A 11 10.66 9.04 5.54
CA ASN A 11 9.76 9.92 6.30
C ASN A 11 8.84 10.68 5.35
N VAL A 12 7.67 11.04 5.85
CA VAL A 12 6.72 11.88 5.10
C VAL A 12 7.39 13.21 4.72
N ASN A 13 7.12 13.66 3.49
CA ASN A 13 7.70 14.82 2.83
C ASN A 13 9.22 14.74 2.57
N ALA A 14 9.79 13.53 2.61
CA ALA A 14 11.16 13.25 2.22
C ALA A 14 11.24 12.38 0.96
N SER A 15 12.43 12.29 0.38
CA SER A 15 12.72 11.48 -0.82
C SER A 15 13.88 10.52 -0.54
N SER A 16 13.93 9.43 -1.28
CA SER A 16 15.07 8.50 -1.30
C SER A 16 15.26 7.92 -2.69
N GLU A 17 16.53 7.61 -3.02
CA GLU A 17 16.89 6.97 -4.27
C GLU A 17 17.09 5.46 -4.07
N PHE A 18 16.67 4.69 -5.08
CA PHE A 18 16.83 3.24 -5.18
C PHE A 18 17.67 2.96 -6.42
N THR A 19 18.92 2.53 -6.22
CA THR A 19 19.87 2.28 -7.32
C THR A 19 20.01 0.79 -7.57
N PHE A 20 19.75 0.38 -8.79
CA PHE A 20 19.77 -1.01 -9.25
C PHE A 20 21.07 -1.35 -9.98
N THR A 21 21.38 -2.65 -10.06
CA THR A 21 22.65 -3.12 -10.64
C THR A 21 22.73 -2.86 -12.15
N ASN A 22 21.60 -2.96 -12.85
CA ASN A 22 21.52 -2.83 -14.30
C ASN A 22 20.44 -1.81 -14.70
N THR A 23 20.38 -1.50 -15.99
CA THR A 23 19.33 -0.64 -16.58
C THR A 23 17.95 -1.19 -16.27
N ILE A 24 17.10 -0.33 -15.71
CA ILE A 24 15.69 -0.60 -15.42
C ILE A 24 14.92 -0.56 -16.74
N GLN A 25 14.15 -1.60 -17.02
CA GLN A 25 13.25 -1.68 -18.15
C GLN A 25 11.82 -1.31 -17.78
N GLU A 26 11.38 -1.83 -16.64
CA GLU A 26 10.07 -1.58 -16.05
C GLU A 26 10.19 -1.58 -14.54
N PHE A 27 9.30 -0.86 -13.87
CA PHE A 27 9.21 -0.88 -12.41
C PHE A 27 7.82 -0.53 -11.92
N LEU A 28 7.52 -0.96 -10.69
CA LEU A 28 6.41 -0.48 -9.90
C LEU A 28 6.89 -0.09 -8.51
N ILE A 29 6.11 0.75 -7.84
CA ILE A 29 6.31 1.11 -6.44
C ILE A 29 5.08 0.73 -5.63
N GLY A 30 5.29 0.48 -4.35
CA GLY A 30 4.21 0.22 -3.41
C GLY A 30 4.64 0.34 -1.97
N ILE A 31 3.73 0.07 -1.07
CA ILE A 31 3.87 0.27 0.38
C ILE A 31 3.78 -1.08 1.07
N SER A 32 4.71 -1.37 1.99
CA SER A 32 4.61 -2.50 2.93
C SER A 32 4.22 -2.07 4.34
N ARG A 33 4.47 -0.81 4.72
CA ARG A 33 4.07 -0.18 5.97
C ARG A 33 3.92 1.32 5.79
N PHE A 34 3.00 1.92 6.52
CA PHE A 34 3.00 3.36 6.78
C PHE A 34 2.56 3.67 8.20
N ARG A 35 3.03 4.81 8.69
CA ARG A 35 2.57 5.45 9.90
C ARG A 35 2.30 6.92 9.62
N LEU A 36 1.11 7.40 9.98
CA LEU A 36 0.75 8.81 9.99
C LEU A 36 0.37 9.20 11.41
N SER A 37 0.88 10.32 11.90
CA SER A 37 0.75 10.72 13.30
C SER A 37 0.65 12.23 13.45
N TYR A 38 -0.15 12.70 14.38
CA TYR A 38 -0.11 14.09 14.87
C TYR A 38 0.97 14.33 15.94
N GLY A 39 1.76 13.29 16.30
CA GLY A 39 2.73 13.36 17.38
C GLY A 39 2.12 13.01 18.73
N ASP A 40 2.26 13.92 19.70
CA ASP A 40 1.85 13.67 21.09
C ASP A 40 0.36 13.93 21.36
N SER A 41 -0.33 14.61 20.46
CA SER A 41 -1.74 15.01 20.61
C SER A 41 -2.63 14.28 19.61
N ASP A 42 -3.91 14.16 19.96
CA ASP A 42 -4.97 13.72 19.07
C ASP A 42 -5.85 14.90 18.63
N HIS A 43 -6.40 14.81 17.43
CA HIS A 43 -7.16 15.88 16.81
C HIS A 43 -8.34 15.34 16.00
N TRP A 44 -9.25 16.23 15.64
CA TRP A 44 -10.20 16.03 14.57
C TRP A 44 -9.48 15.62 13.28
N VAL A 45 -10.22 15.04 12.37
CA VAL A 45 -9.67 14.66 11.05
C VAL A 45 -10.47 15.35 9.96
N LYS A 46 -9.76 16.01 9.06
CA LYS A 46 -10.28 16.47 7.78
C LYS A 46 -9.71 15.67 6.63
N THR A 47 -8.38 15.40 6.65
CA THR A 47 -7.70 14.68 5.58
C THR A 47 -6.78 13.61 6.14
N VAL A 48 -6.81 12.43 5.53
CA VAL A 48 -5.83 11.36 5.71
C VAL A 48 -5.36 10.93 4.32
N SER A 49 -4.11 11.21 3.99
CA SER A 49 -3.57 10.80 2.70
C SER A 49 -2.11 10.37 2.75
N LEU A 50 -1.75 9.49 1.83
CA LEU A 50 -0.38 9.05 1.58
C LEU A 50 -0.22 8.79 0.09
N SER A 51 0.83 9.33 -0.53
CA SER A 51 1.14 9.07 -1.93
C SER A 51 2.63 8.95 -2.17
N LEU A 52 2.98 8.15 -3.17
CA LEU A 52 4.34 7.94 -3.63
C LEU A 52 4.51 8.62 -4.98
N ASN A 53 5.32 9.70 -5.02
CA ASN A 53 5.74 10.33 -6.27
C ASN A 53 7.08 9.75 -6.71
N GLN A 54 7.16 9.32 -7.97
CA GLN A 54 8.31 8.64 -8.52
C GLN A 54 8.92 9.40 -9.69
N GLN A 55 10.24 9.34 -9.80
CA GLN A 55 11.01 9.82 -10.94
C GLN A 55 12.13 8.84 -11.24
N GLN A 56 12.49 8.71 -12.50
CA GLN A 56 13.66 7.94 -12.93
C GLN A 56 14.73 8.92 -13.44
N PRO A 57 15.64 9.38 -12.54
CA PRO A 57 16.64 10.39 -12.90
C PRO A 57 17.70 9.86 -13.87
N ASP A 58 17.94 8.55 -13.88
CA ASP A 58 18.84 7.89 -14.81
C ASP A 58 18.38 6.44 -15.10
N SER A 59 19.16 5.71 -15.89
CA SER A 59 18.78 4.38 -16.40
C SER A 59 18.70 3.28 -15.33
N ASN A 60 19.26 3.47 -14.14
CA ASN A 60 19.33 2.46 -13.08
C ASN A 60 18.91 2.98 -11.69
N THR A 61 18.37 4.18 -11.61
CA THR A 61 17.94 4.79 -10.34
C THR A 61 16.49 5.23 -10.41
N ILE A 62 15.73 4.92 -9.35
CA ILE A 62 14.38 5.44 -9.09
C ILE A 62 14.46 6.33 -7.86
N SER A 63 14.02 7.56 -7.97
CA SER A 63 13.79 8.45 -6.84
C SER A 63 12.32 8.40 -6.44
N VAL A 64 12.04 8.16 -5.16
CA VAL A 64 10.68 8.14 -4.62
C VAL A 64 10.56 9.17 -3.51
N GLN A 65 9.57 10.04 -3.62
CA GLN A 65 9.14 10.97 -2.58
C GLN A 65 7.87 10.42 -1.92
N VAL A 66 7.86 10.37 -0.60
CA VAL A 66 6.67 10.08 0.20
C VAL A 66 5.98 11.40 0.54
N LEU A 67 4.76 11.59 0.07
CA LEU A 67 3.89 12.70 0.46
C LEU A 67 2.80 12.16 1.36
N GLY A 68 2.59 12.78 2.51
CA GLY A 68 1.53 12.40 3.44
C GLY A 68 0.86 13.62 4.04
N ASN A 69 -0.42 13.50 4.30
CA ASN A 69 -1.19 14.49 5.01
C ASN A 69 -2.07 13.81 6.06
N LEU A 70 -2.02 14.35 7.26
CA LEU A 70 -2.96 14.12 8.33
C LEU A 70 -3.24 15.50 8.90
N SER A 71 -4.46 16.00 8.73
CA SER A 71 -4.79 17.38 9.09
C SER A 71 -6.22 17.54 9.54
N ASP A 72 -6.46 18.58 10.36
CA ASP A 72 -7.77 19.13 10.66
C ASP A 72 -7.95 20.53 10.04
N GLY A 73 -9.13 21.12 10.18
CA GLY A 73 -9.46 22.47 9.73
C GLY A 73 -8.97 23.56 10.68
N SER A 74 -8.46 23.22 11.86
CA SER A 74 -7.94 24.16 12.86
C SER A 74 -6.47 24.49 12.65
N GLY A 75 -5.79 23.80 11.73
CA GLY A 75 -4.38 23.99 11.38
C GLY A 75 -3.42 23.01 12.02
N ASN A 76 -3.93 21.97 12.72
CA ASN A 76 -3.09 20.87 13.15
C ASN A 76 -2.75 19.99 11.93
N THR A 77 -1.51 19.58 11.85
CA THR A 77 -0.96 18.84 10.71
C THR A 77 -0.10 17.68 11.18
N ILE A 78 0.16 16.78 10.26
CA ILE A 78 1.01 15.61 10.45
C ILE A 78 2.36 15.97 11.07
N ASP A 79 2.80 15.18 12.06
CA ASP A 79 4.17 15.19 12.55
C ASP A 79 5.05 14.35 11.61
N THR A 80 5.87 15.03 10.80
CA THR A 80 6.75 14.38 9.83
C THR A 80 7.90 13.62 10.48
N SER A 81 8.20 13.86 11.75
CA SER A 81 9.25 13.12 12.49
C SER A 81 8.75 11.76 13.00
N ASP A 82 7.44 11.60 13.21
CA ASP A 82 6.77 10.36 13.62
C ASP A 82 5.94 9.72 12.50
N SER A 83 6.08 10.22 11.27
CA SER A 83 5.32 9.74 10.11
C SER A 83 6.24 9.28 8.99
N PHE A 84 5.99 8.09 8.46
CA PHE A 84 6.82 7.47 7.43
C PHE A 84 6.04 6.46 6.58
N ALA A 85 6.64 6.06 5.45
CA ALA A 85 6.29 4.85 4.72
C ALA A 85 7.51 3.95 4.52
N ILE A 86 7.30 2.63 4.57
CA ILE A 86 8.26 1.66 4.03
C ILE A 86 7.85 1.42 2.59
N VAL A 87 8.66 1.99 1.71
CA VAL A 87 8.47 1.93 0.26
C VAL A 87 9.22 0.74 -0.30
N VAL A 88 8.56 0.01 -1.19
CA VAL A 88 9.13 -1.10 -1.96
C VAL A 88 9.14 -0.68 -3.43
N VAL A 89 10.31 -0.81 -4.06
CA VAL A 89 10.48 -0.67 -5.51
C VAL A 89 10.80 -2.03 -6.09
N VAL A 90 9.95 -2.51 -6.99
CA VAL A 90 10.13 -3.75 -7.76
C VAL A 90 10.55 -3.33 -9.16
N ALA A 91 11.72 -3.73 -9.61
CA ALA A 91 12.25 -3.38 -10.90
C ALA A 91 12.65 -4.63 -11.70
N TRP A 92 12.35 -4.62 -13.00
CA TRP A 92 12.90 -5.55 -13.96
C TRP A 92 14.11 -4.92 -14.61
N THR A 93 15.26 -5.54 -14.48
CA THR A 93 16.54 -4.97 -14.90
C THR A 93 17.22 -5.79 -15.99
N GLY A 94 18.06 -5.10 -16.80
CA GLY A 94 18.83 -5.69 -17.89
C GLY A 94 18.09 -5.63 -19.22
N THR A 95 17.63 -6.76 -19.77
CA THR A 95 16.94 -6.82 -21.07
C THR A 95 15.43 -6.76 -20.87
N ALA A 96 14.72 -6.07 -21.75
CA ALA A 96 13.25 -6.02 -21.72
C ALA A 96 12.63 -7.43 -21.82
N ASP A 97 11.55 -7.65 -21.08
CA ASP A 97 10.79 -8.89 -21.12
C ASP A 97 9.34 -8.59 -21.51
N HIS A 98 8.99 -8.94 -22.74
CA HIS A 98 7.64 -8.72 -23.27
C HIS A 98 6.56 -9.60 -22.64
N THR A 99 6.93 -10.51 -21.73
CA THR A 99 5.98 -11.35 -20.96
C THR A 99 5.68 -10.78 -19.57
N LEU A 100 6.32 -9.67 -19.20
CA LEU A 100 6.18 -8.99 -17.91
C LEU A 100 5.60 -7.58 -18.11
N LEU A 101 4.85 -7.11 -17.13
CA LEU A 101 4.44 -5.72 -16.94
C LEU A 101 4.59 -5.36 -15.47
N LEU A 102 5.40 -4.35 -15.20
CA LEU A 102 5.47 -3.62 -13.92
C LEU A 102 5.09 -2.17 -14.21
N ALA A 103 3.97 -1.72 -13.67
CA ALA A 103 3.46 -0.38 -13.97
C ALA A 103 2.77 0.24 -12.74
N ASN A 104 2.63 1.57 -12.75
CA ASN A 104 1.90 2.33 -11.74
C ASN A 104 0.74 3.06 -12.39
N GLY A 105 -0.35 3.26 -11.64
CA GLY A 105 -1.54 3.96 -12.10
C GLY A 105 -2.57 4.17 -11.00
N ASP A 106 -3.75 4.60 -11.42
CA ASP A 106 -4.91 4.90 -10.58
C ASP A 106 -6.18 4.22 -11.14
N ALA A 107 -7.34 4.58 -10.62
CA ALA A 107 -8.64 4.08 -11.07
C ALA A 107 -8.95 4.35 -12.56
N ASN A 108 -8.32 5.36 -13.16
CA ASN A 108 -8.55 5.75 -14.56
C ASN A 108 -7.54 5.12 -15.53
N THR A 109 -6.49 4.49 -14.99
CA THR A 109 -5.42 3.91 -15.81
C THR A 109 -5.87 2.61 -16.46
N VAL A 110 -5.68 2.51 -17.77
CA VAL A 110 -5.88 1.29 -18.53
C VAL A 110 -4.51 0.69 -18.86
N PHE A 111 -4.23 -0.47 -18.27
CA PHE A 111 -2.97 -1.19 -18.50
C PHE A 111 -3.10 -2.13 -19.70
N THR A 112 -2.08 -2.19 -20.53
CA THR A 112 -1.96 -3.20 -21.59
C THR A 112 -1.20 -4.40 -21.03
N LEU A 113 -1.86 -5.53 -20.90
CA LEU A 113 -1.27 -6.76 -20.36
C LEU A 113 -0.33 -7.40 -21.41
N PRO A 114 0.71 -8.12 -20.97
CA PRO A 114 1.62 -8.83 -21.88
C PRO A 114 0.91 -9.83 -22.81
N SER A 115 -0.18 -10.43 -22.33
CA SER A 115 -0.98 -11.39 -23.09
C SER A 115 -2.38 -11.53 -22.52
N SER A 116 -3.32 -11.98 -23.34
CA SER A 116 -4.63 -12.46 -22.88
C SER A 116 -4.54 -13.75 -22.03
N SER A 117 -3.40 -14.41 -21.96
CA SER A 117 -3.14 -15.59 -21.10
C SER A 117 -2.24 -15.29 -19.88
N THR A 118 -2.17 -14.02 -19.45
CA THR A 118 -1.45 -13.62 -18.22
C THR A 118 -1.85 -14.48 -17.03
N THR A 119 -0.88 -15.10 -16.36
CA THR A 119 -1.08 -16.03 -15.25
C THR A 119 -0.82 -15.40 -13.87
N ILE A 120 0.09 -14.40 -13.79
CA ILE A 120 0.30 -13.56 -12.62
C ILE A 120 -0.35 -12.23 -12.90
N LEU A 121 -1.25 -11.80 -12.01
CA LEU A 121 -1.95 -10.53 -12.11
C LEU A 121 -2.32 -10.06 -10.70
N SER A 122 -1.60 -9.08 -10.18
CA SER A 122 -1.81 -8.55 -8.82
C SER A 122 -1.59 -7.05 -8.77
N SER A 123 -2.37 -6.40 -7.94
CA SER A 123 -2.23 -4.98 -7.61
C SER A 123 -1.47 -4.79 -6.31
N ILE A 124 -0.95 -3.58 -6.10
CA ILE A 124 -0.20 -3.18 -4.91
C ILE A 124 -0.59 -1.75 -4.58
N LEU A 125 -0.89 -1.46 -3.31
CA LEU A 125 -1.21 -0.10 -2.86
C LEU A 125 0.04 0.80 -2.94
N ALA A 126 -0.08 1.93 -3.64
CA ALA A 126 0.96 2.96 -3.75
C ALA A 126 0.53 4.31 -3.14
N GLY A 127 -0.74 4.45 -2.76
CA GLY A 127 -1.23 5.64 -2.10
C GLY A 127 -2.75 5.70 -2.03
N PHE A 128 -3.25 6.63 -1.21
CA PHE A 128 -4.67 6.93 -1.07
C PHE A 128 -4.86 8.38 -0.62
N ASP A 129 -6.03 8.95 -0.89
CA ASP A 129 -6.43 10.27 -0.40
C ASP A 129 -7.91 10.22 0.01
N LEU A 130 -8.15 10.46 1.30
CA LEU A 130 -9.46 10.46 1.93
C LEU A 130 -9.65 11.80 2.64
N ALA A 131 -10.73 12.51 2.32
CA ALA A 131 -11.01 13.79 2.95
C ALA A 131 -12.50 13.99 3.22
N TYR A 132 -12.81 14.58 4.38
CA TYR A 132 -14.11 15.18 4.67
C TYR A 132 -14.15 16.63 4.15
N ASP A 133 -15.35 17.17 4.00
CA ASP A 133 -15.53 18.60 3.69
C ASP A 133 -15.14 19.49 4.89
N THR A 134 -15.40 19.03 6.10
CA THR A 134 -15.10 19.69 7.37
C THR A 134 -14.45 18.72 8.35
N ASP A 135 -14.12 19.19 9.55
CA ASP A 135 -13.57 18.36 10.62
C ASP A 135 -14.59 17.39 11.17
N HIS A 136 -14.19 16.14 11.33
CA HIS A 136 -14.98 15.08 11.94
C HIS A 136 -14.15 14.22 12.89
N TYR A 137 -14.83 13.50 13.78
CA TYR A 137 -14.27 12.31 14.41
C TYR A 137 -13.96 11.26 13.33
N ILE A 138 -13.20 10.28 13.71
CA ILE A 138 -12.95 9.11 12.87
C ILE A 138 -13.40 7.86 13.60
N ALA A 139 -14.14 6.98 12.92
CA ALA A 139 -14.46 5.66 13.44
C ALA A 139 -13.81 4.57 12.61
N GLN A 140 -13.67 4.81 11.29
CA GLN A 140 -13.10 3.85 10.35
C GLN A 140 -12.38 4.55 9.20
N ILE A 141 -11.24 3.97 8.82
CA ILE A 141 -10.52 4.28 7.59
C ILE A 141 -10.38 2.96 6.81
N ASN A 142 -10.85 2.94 5.58
CA ASN A 142 -10.82 1.75 4.74
C ASN A 142 -10.31 2.09 3.33
N VAL A 143 -9.33 1.31 2.87
CA VAL A 143 -8.97 1.16 1.47
C VAL A 143 -9.05 -0.33 1.19
N SER A 144 -10.15 -0.79 0.60
CA SER A 144 -10.36 -2.21 0.32
C SER A 144 -9.29 -2.75 -0.62
N THR A 145 -9.21 -4.06 -0.73
CA THR A 145 -8.29 -4.69 -1.70
C THR A 145 -8.51 -4.13 -3.09
N ILE A 146 -7.43 -3.64 -3.69
CA ILE A 146 -7.45 -3.14 -5.06
C ILE A 146 -7.66 -4.33 -6.01
N ASN A 147 -8.81 -4.36 -6.67
CA ASN A 147 -9.16 -5.41 -7.62
C ASN A 147 -8.61 -5.10 -9.00
N VAL A 148 -8.13 -6.11 -9.69
CA VAL A 148 -7.71 -6.02 -11.08
C VAL A 148 -8.83 -6.54 -11.97
N ASN A 149 -9.48 -5.62 -12.70
CA ASN A 149 -10.57 -5.93 -13.61
C ASN A 149 -10.02 -6.13 -15.02
N ARG A 150 -9.97 -7.38 -15.45
CA ARG A 150 -9.40 -7.76 -16.73
C ARG A 150 -10.47 -7.78 -17.84
N ASN A 151 -10.10 -7.25 -19.02
CA ASN A 151 -10.87 -7.34 -20.25
C ASN A 151 -9.94 -7.66 -21.43
N GLY A 152 -9.86 -8.94 -21.80
CA GLY A 152 -8.93 -9.41 -22.85
C GLY A 152 -7.47 -9.20 -22.45
N ASN A 153 -6.77 -8.35 -23.18
CA ASN A 153 -5.37 -7.89 -22.90
C ASN A 153 -5.30 -6.52 -22.25
N THR A 154 -6.37 -6.03 -21.67
CA THR A 154 -6.33 -4.83 -20.86
C THR A 154 -6.74 -5.14 -19.42
N ALA A 155 -6.31 -4.30 -18.50
CA ALA A 155 -6.74 -4.33 -17.10
C ALA A 155 -6.98 -2.90 -16.60
N THR A 156 -7.95 -2.76 -15.70
CA THR A 156 -8.18 -1.54 -14.91
C THR A 156 -8.18 -1.89 -13.45
N LEU A 157 -7.96 -0.90 -12.58
CA LEU A 157 -7.98 -1.07 -11.14
C LEU A 157 -9.24 -0.47 -10.54
N SER A 158 -9.77 -1.11 -9.50
CA SER A 158 -10.88 -0.57 -8.71
C SER A 158 -10.76 -1.00 -7.26
N THR A 159 -11.20 -0.14 -6.35
CA THR A 159 -11.34 -0.47 -4.93
C THR A 159 -12.51 0.31 -4.36
N THR A 160 -12.83 0.07 -3.10
CA THR A 160 -13.74 0.89 -2.31
C THR A 160 -12.92 1.55 -1.22
N GLU A 161 -12.91 2.88 -1.22
CA GLU A 161 -12.24 3.70 -0.24
C GLU A 161 -13.29 4.47 0.55
N ASN A 162 -13.13 4.54 1.85
CA ASN A 162 -13.93 5.42 2.68
C ASN A 162 -13.25 5.79 3.99
N MET A 163 -13.76 6.86 4.58
CA MET A 163 -13.50 7.29 5.93
C MET A 163 -14.84 7.74 6.52
N THR A 164 -15.18 7.29 7.73
CA THR A 164 -16.47 7.59 8.37
C THR A 164 -16.31 7.80 9.86
N ASP A 165 -17.17 8.68 10.41
CA ASP A 165 -17.33 8.91 11.85
C ASP A 165 -18.46 8.07 12.49
N ARG A 166 -19.23 7.33 11.69
CA ARG A 166 -20.43 6.57 12.08
C ARG A 166 -21.66 7.41 12.46
N ASP A 167 -21.55 8.73 12.47
CA ASP A 167 -22.68 9.66 12.69
C ASP A 167 -23.36 10.05 11.38
N GLY A 168 -22.98 9.42 10.28
CA GLY A 168 -23.53 9.62 8.95
C GLY A 168 -22.65 10.46 8.03
N ASN A 169 -21.45 10.86 8.49
CA ASN A 169 -20.49 11.57 7.65
C ASN A 169 -19.51 10.58 7.02
N TRP A 170 -19.27 10.80 5.74
CA TRP A 170 -18.39 10.00 4.89
C TRP A 170 -17.39 10.91 4.21
N ALA A 171 -16.23 10.36 3.86
CA ALA A 171 -15.28 11.08 3.03
C ALA A 171 -15.95 11.58 1.74
N SER A 172 -15.81 12.86 1.45
CA SER A 172 -16.27 13.51 0.22
C SER A 172 -15.27 13.32 -0.92
N THR A 173 -13.99 13.08 -0.58
CA THR A 173 -12.93 12.67 -1.52
C THR A 173 -12.43 11.30 -1.11
N ALA A 174 -12.37 10.38 -2.09
CA ALA A 174 -11.77 9.07 -1.90
C ALA A 174 -11.11 8.65 -3.23
N THR A 175 -9.78 8.52 -3.22
CA THR A 175 -8.98 8.10 -4.38
C THR A 175 -7.82 7.21 -3.96
N PHE A 176 -7.26 6.47 -4.92
CA PHE A 176 -6.10 5.61 -4.69
C PHE A 176 -5.10 5.65 -5.85
N ASN A 177 -3.86 5.29 -5.54
CA ASN A 177 -2.81 4.97 -6.51
C ASN A 177 -2.30 3.54 -6.24
N ALA A 178 -1.93 2.84 -7.30
CA ALA A 178 -1.50 1.46 -7.20
C ALA A 178 -0.40 1.09 -8.20
N GLY A 179 0.37 0.06 -7.87
CA GLY A 179 1.18 -0.68 -8.81
C GLY A 179 0.43 -1.89 -9.36
N LEU A 180 0.78 -2.32 -10.57
CA LEU A 180 0.32 -3.56 -11.20
C LEU A 180 1.52 -4.42 -11.57
N ILE A 181 1.51 -5.68 -11.11
CA ILE A 181 2.42 -6.73 -11.56
C ILE A 181 1.65 -7.75 -12.39
N ALA A 182 2.08 -7.99 -13.61
CA ALA A 182 1.48 -8.97 -14.50
C ALA A 182 2.54 -9.77 -15.27
N SER A 183 2.36 -11.08 -15.39
CA SER A 183 3.22 -11.92 -16.22
C SER A 183 2.44 -13.00 -16.97
N SER A 184 2.79 -13.19 -18.24
CA SER A 184 2.32 -14.32 -19.07
C SER A 184 3.35 -15.44 -19.17
N SER A 185 4.52 -15.31 -18.56
CA SER A 185 5.53 -16.35 -18.51
C SER A 185 5.11 -17.53 -17.63
N SER A 186 5.41 -18.75 -18.04
CA SER A 186 5.26 -19.95 -17.21
C SER A 186 6.36 -20.09 -16.15
N SER A 187 7.44 -19.33 -16.28
CA SER A 187 8.60 -19.34 -15.38
C SER A 187 9.19 -17.92 -15.28
N PRO A 188 8.48 -16.98 -14.62
CA PRO A 188 8.88 -15.56 -14.65
C PRO A 188 10.10 -15.26 -13.76
N GLY A 189 10.62 -16.22 -12.99
CA GLY A 189 11.72 -16.00 -12.06
C GLY A 189 11.28 -15.38 -10.72
N PHE A 190 9.98 -15.37 -10.46
CA PHE A 190 9.37 -14.95 -9.18
C PHE A 190 7.98 -15.59 -9.03
N GLU A 191 7.46 -15.54 -7.83
CA GLU A 191 6.11 -16.02 -7.51
C GLU A 191 5.38 -15.00 -6.64
N VAL A 192 4.09 -14.81 -6.88
CA VAL A 192 3.24 -13.89 -6.12
C VAL A 192 2.17 -14.67 -5.38
N LYS A 193 2.05 -14.47 -4.08
CA LYS A 193 1.01 -15.06 -3.24
C LYS A 193 0.17 -13.95 -2.59
N ALA A 194 -1.13 -14.02 -2.79
CA ALA A 194 -2.07 -13.10 -2.15
C ALA A 194 -2.40 -13.54 -0.72
N THR A 195 -2.62 -12.55 0.14
CA THR A 195 -3.17 -12.69 1.49
C THR A 195 -4.37 -11.78 1.64
N SER A 196 -5.35 -12.18 2.41
CA SER A 196 -6.56 -11.39 2.64
C SER A 196 -7.01 -11.46 4.08
N ASN A 197 -7.47 -10.33 4.62
CA ASN A 197 -7.99 -10.22 5.98
C ASN A 197 -7.00 -10.76 7.02
N VAL A 198 -5.74 -10.31 6.93
CA VAL A 198 -4.76 -10.58 7.98
C VAL A 198 -5.11 -9.65 9.15
N TYR A 199 -5.89 -10.17 10.09
CA TYR A 199 -6.35 -9.42 11.26
C TYR A 199 -5.22 -9.22 12.27
N ASN A 200 -5.35 -8.17 13.07
CA ASN A 200 -4.45 -7.94 14.19
C ASN A 200 -4.37 -9.19 15.09
N ASN A 201 -3.15 -9.48 15.56
CA ASN A 201 -2.86 -10.65 16.40
C ASN A 201 -3.17 -12.02 15.77
N THR A 202 -3.42 -12.07 14.46
CA THR A 202 -3.51 -13.32 13.71
C THR A 202 -2.38 -13.42 12.69
N ASN A 203 -2.17 -14.61 12.17
CA ASN A 203 -1.22 -14.87 11.11
C ASN A 203 -1.84 -15.79 10.06
N GLN A 204 -1.31 -15.70 8.85
CA GLN A 204 -1.72 -16.56 7.73
C GLN A 204 -0.51 -17.32 7.17
N SER A 205 -0.70 -18.58 6.85
CA SER A 205 0.33 -19.35 6.16
C SER A 205 0.26 -19.10 4.66
N VAL A 206 1.42 -18.86 4.07
CA VAL A 206 1.59 -18.68 2.62
C VAL A 206 2.60 -19.71 2.12
N THR A 207 2.20 -20.53 1.16
CA THR A 207 3.07 -21.58 0.61
C THR A 207 3.49 -21.22 -0.81
N PHE A 208 4.78 -21.17 -1.06
CA PHE A 208 5.39 -21.01 -2.37
C PHE A 208 5.66 -22.36 -3.02
N ASN A 209 5.51 -22.44 -4.34
CA ASN A 209 5.75 -23.65 -5.10
C ASN A 209 7.26 -23.91 -5.35
N SER A 210 8.06 -22.83 -5.30
CA SER A 210 9.51 -22.88 -5.50
C SER A 210 10.25 -22.45 -4.24
N ALA A 211 11.48 -22.93 -4.07
CA ALA A 211 12.35 -22.54 -2.96
C ALA A 211 13.01 -21.17 -3.24
N TRP A 212 12.28 -20.10 -3.00
CA TRP A 212 12.78 -18.74 -3.07
C TRP A 212 13.66 -18.42 -1.87
N THR A 213 14.60 -17.51 -2.03
CA THR A 213 15.52 -17.08 -0.96
C THR A 213 15.19 -15.69 -0.43
N ASN A 214 14.48 -14.91 -1.20
CA ASN A 214 14.07 -13.56 -0.83
C ASN A 214 12.55 -13.43 -0.91
N PHE A 215 12.00 -12.67 0.02
CA PHE A 215 10.57 -12.44 0.11
C PHE A 215 10.29 -10.98 0.47
N VAL A 216 9.31 -10.39 -0.18
CA VAL A 216 8.88 -9.03 0.14
C VAL A 216 7.36 -8.96 0.23
N PRO A 217 6.81 -8.56 1.39
CA PRO A 217 5.40 -8.29 1.55
C PRO A 217 5.06 -6.88 1.05
N MET A 218 3.90 -6.73 0.40
CA MET A 218 3.35 -5.45 -0.05
C MET A 218 1.85 -5.42 0.17
N MET A 219 1.32 -4.27 0.59
CA MET A 219 -0.12 -4.12 0.84
C MET A 219 -0.89 -3.97 -0.47
N THR A 220 -2.13 -4.48 -0.48
CA THR A 220 -3.12 -4.25 -1.53
C THR A 220 -4.34 -3.49 -1.01
N GLY A 221 -4.44 -3.30 0.29
CA GLY A 221 -5.49 -2.57 0.98
C GLY A 221 -5.49 -2.84 2.48
N PHE A 222 -6.33 -2.12 3.21
CA PHE A 222 -6.46 -2.25 4.67
C PHE A 222 -7.82 -1.75 5.16
N ASN A 223 -8.19 -2.17 6.35
CA ASN A 223 -9.27 -1.59 7.15
C ASN A 223 -8.77 -1.36 8.57
N VAL A 224 -9.04 -0.19 9.13
CA VAL A 224 -8.84 0.10 10.54
C VAL A 224 -10.08 0.77 11.11
N GLU A 225 -10.54 0.30 12.27
CA GLU A 225 -11.79 0.70 12.89
C GLU A 225 -11.64 0.71 14.41
N TYR A 226 -12.19 1.71 15.11
CA TYR A 226 -12.21 1.73 16.57
C TYR A 226 -13.09 0.61 17.15
N SER A 227 -12.67 0.08 18.32
CA SER A 227 -13.27 -1.13 18.92
C SER A 227 -14.72 -0.96 19.36
N ASN A 228 -15.13 0.24 19.75
CA ASN A 228 -16.50 0.56 20.17
C ASN A 228 -17.41 0.98 19.01
N ASN A 229 -16.89 1.04 17.78
CA ASN A 229 -17.62 1.46 16.59
C ASN A 229 -18.19 2.89 16.67
N GLU A 230 -17.55 3.76 17.43
CA GLU A 230 -17.87 5.18 17.60
C GLU A 230 -16.76 6.04 16.99
N GLY A 231 -17.07 7.31 16.74
CA GLY A 231 -16.09 8.28 16.25
C GLY A 231 -15.25 8.84 17.39
N HIS A 232 -13.93 8.87 17.20
CA HIS A 232 -12.95 9.43 18.14
C HIS A 232 -12.02 10.41 17.44
N TRP A 233 -11.30 11.18 18.21
CA TRP A 233 -10.12 11.89 17.71
C TRP A 233 -9.09 10.88 17.22
N LEU A 234 -8.21 11.32 16.37
CA LEU A 234 -7.11 10.48 15.86
C LEU A 234 -5.79 11.05 16.35
N LYS A 235 -4.96 10.22 16.96
CA LYS A 235 -3.57 10.51 17.27
C LYS A 235 -2.66 9.96 16.18
N SER A 236 -2.83 8.68 15.85
CA SER A 236 -2.01 8.02 14.83
C SER A 236 -2.71 6.83 14.20
N ILE A 237 -2.29 6.51 12.99
CA ILE A 237 -2.59 5.29 12.26
C ILE A 237 -1.27 4.62 11.86
N ASP A 238 -1.15 3.30 12.08
CA ASP A 238 0.01 2.48 11.69
C ASP A 238 -0.50 1.19 11.05
N VAL A 239 -0.16 0.98 9.79
CA VAL A 239 -0.61 -0.19 9.01
C VAL A 239 0.61 -0.85 8.38
N TYR A 240 0.75 -2.17 8.56
CA TYR A 240 1.82 -2.91 7.90
C TYR A 240 1.47 -4.36 7.62
N LEU A 241 2.15 -4.90 6.61
CA LEU A 241 2.22 -6.31 6.30
C LEU A 241 3.67 -6.75 6.43
N SER A 242 3.90 -7.87 7.09
CA SER A 242 5.22 -8.49 7.24
C SER A 242 5.18 -9.98 6.92
N TYR A 243 6.33 -10.55 6.60
CA TYR A 243 6.49 -11.96 6.27
C TYR A 243 7.73 -12.51 7.01
N ASP A 244 7.58 -13.66 7.62
CA ASP A 244 8.71 -14.36 8.25
C ASP A 244 9.26 -15.48 7.35
N ALA A 245 10.46 -15.93 7.68
CA ALA A 245 11.16 -16.99 6.93
C ALA A 245 10.50 -18.38 7.08
N VAL A 246 9.41 -18.50 7.84
CA VAL A 246 8.69 -19.76 8.11
C VAL A 246 7.33 -19.82 7.38
N ASN A 247 7.19 -19.07 6.30
CA ASN A 247 5.98 -19.00 5.48
C ASN A 247 4.75 -18.39 6.18
N THR A 248 4.96 -17.44 7.08
CA THR A 248 3.88 -16.80 7.84
C THR A 248 3.80 -15.32 7.55
N VAL A 249 2.61 -14.83 7.26
CA VAL A 249 2.29 -13.42 7.07
C VAL A 249 1.61 -12.88 8.32
N TYR A 250 2.06 -11.72 8.76
CA TYR A 250 1.50 -10.94 9.88
C TYR A 250 1.02 -9.60 9.35
N GLY A 251 -0.12 -9.15 9.84
CA GLY A 251 -0.67 -7.83 9.55
C GLY A 251 -0.97 -7.06 10.81
N VAL A 252 -0.76 -5.76 10.77
CA VAL A 252 -1.26 -4.83 11.77
C VAL A 252 -1.94 -3.68 11.07
N SER A 253 -3.14 -3.36 11.51
CA SER A 253 -3.90 -2.19 11.14
C SER A 253 -4.38 -1.54 12.43
N SER A 254 -3.76 -0.44 12.82
CA SER A 254 -3.86 0.14 14.15
C SER A 254 -4.14 1.63 14.07
N MET A 255 -5.02 2.11 14.92
CA MET A 255 -5.22 3.54 15.22
C MET A 255 -5.53 3.74 16.69
N CYS A 256 -5.25 4.94 17.21
CA CYS A 256 -5.50 5.30 18.58
C CYS A 256 -5.75 6.80 18.75
N ASP A 257 -6.36 7.16 19.89
CA ASP A 257 -6.42 8.51 20.44
C ASP A 257 -5.59 8.61 21.74
N ASN A 258 -5.69 9.75 22.45
CA ASN A 258 -5.05 9.95 23.75
C ASN A 258 -5.91 9.48 24.94
N ASP A 259 -7.19 9.21 24.73
CA ASP A 259 -8.13 8.77 25.77
C ASP A 259 -8.10 7.26 26.00
N GLY A 260 -7.26 6.54 25.24
CA GLY A 260 -7.06 5.10 25.38
C GLY A 260 -8.01 4.27 24.51
N ASN A 261 -8.65 4.88 23.51
CA ASN A 261 -9.40 4.14 22.51
C ASN A 261 -8.45 3.58 21.45
N TRP A 262 -8.66 2.32 21.10
CA TRP A 262 -7.84 1.56 20.17
C TRP A 262 -8.68 0.88 19.09
N GLN A 263 -8.03 0.47 18.03
CA GLN A 263 -8.67 -0.27 16.95
C GLN A 263 -9.33 -1.57 17.40
N SER A 264 -10.36 -1.98 16.71
CA SER A 264 -10.92 -3.33 16.79
C SER A 264 -9.98 -4.35 16.16
N ASN A 265 -9.57 -5.37 16.92
CA ASN A 265 -8.76 -6.46 16.38
C ASN A 265 -9.56 -7.42 15.48
N GLU A 266 -10.89 -7.43 15.61
CA GLU A 266 -11.79 -8.28 14.84
C GLU A 266 -12.15 -7.69 13.47
N ASN A 267 -12.12 -6.35 13.37
CA ASN A 267 -12.51 -5.64 12.15
C ASN A 267 -11.32 -4.97 11.44
N SER A 268 -10.19 -4.80 12.14
CA SER A 268 -8.99 -4.19 11.55
C SER A 268 -8.07 -5.24 10.96
N PHE A 269 -7.78 -5.11 9.67
CA PHE A 269 -7.00 -6.08 8.91
C PHE A 269 -6.18 -5.43 7.79
N VAL A 270 -5.22 -6.16 7.28
CA VAL A 270 -4.42 -5.81 6.10
C VAL A 270 -4.60 -6.88 5.02
N ASN A 271 -4.75 -6.45 3.79
CA ASN A 271 -4.69 -7.28 2.61
C ASN A 271 -3.37 -7.05 1.88
N GLY A 272 -2.82 -8.06 1.25
CA GLY A 272 -1.58 -7.88 0.53
C GLY A 272 -1.14 -9.07 -0.32
N ILE A 273 0.08 -8.95 -0.78
CA ILE A 273 0.80 -10.01 -1.48
C ILE A 273 2.17 -10.20 -0.86
N VAL A 274 2.74 -11.38 -1.08
CA VAL A 274 4.15 -11.66 -0.85
C VAL A 274 4.78 -12.07 -2.18
N ILE A 275 5.87 -11.42 -2.57
CA ILE A 275 6.66 -11.78 -3.76
C ILE A 275 7.86 -12.58 -3.30
N GLY A 276 7.99 -13.83 -3.78
CA GLY A 276 9.17 -14.68 -3.64
C GLY A 276 10.03 -14.61 -4.90
N TYR A 277 11.38 -14.40 -4.77
CA TYR A 277 12.31 -14.20 -5.89
C TYR A 277 13.75 -14.62 -5.58
#